data_88e4a8338dc9504c476a1f2b94f4160c
#
_entry.id   88e4a8338dc9504c476a1f2b94f4160c
#
_cell.length_a   1.000
_cell.length_b   1.000
_cell.length_c   1.000
_cell.angle_alpha   90.00
_cell.angle_beta   90.00
_cell.angle_gamma   90.00
#
_symmetry.space_group_name_H-M   'P 1'
#
loop_
_entity.id
_entity.type
_entity.pdbx_description
1 polymer ?
#
loop_
_entity_poly.entity_id
_entity_poly.type
_entity_poly.pdbx_seq_one_letter_code
_entity_poly.pdbx_strand_id
1 'polypeptide(L)'
;MYVVVAQSQNPKREFRGAWIATVGNIDYPTSKTLTTAQQQAEFIKLLDQHKQAGINAVMVQIRTNGDAFYPSELAPWAEWLTGRQGKAPDPYYDPMAFMLAECRKRGIEFHAWFNPYRAVSNVNTSILDAKHMALKHPEWLLAYGNLRVLDPGNSEVIKHVTQVVMEVANKYDIDGVHFDDYFYPYPITGVILNDSATYAKNPRGIVKKADWRRNNVNLLVKAISDSLKSVKPWVKFGISPFGIWQNKSTAQPLGSATGGLESYNDIYCDSRTWLQNGWVDYIAPQIYWNIGFSVADFAILVPWWANNAFDRHLYVGHAAYRINASDNTTWQNPTQMPNQIRLNRSNPKVQGSLFYNTNTLNKNLLGFRDSLITKFYKTPSLMPTMTWKDAIAPNAPQNLTVSLTNTGLQLKWNKPTTGTAELEKVRGYVVYRFANNETVDISKAEAIRSIISKDTTAFFDAETSPQALRYTYVITALDRLHNESVPSNASNIVVITGIEEENLQTKLSQNFPNPFSDFTTINYHLVKAGNVSLRIRDLIGRERITLLLDEWKPAGNHSIELYNQTLNTGVYLYVLETEESILSKKMVVIR
;
A
#
# COMPACT_ATOMS: atom_id res chain seq x y z
N MET A 1 4.81 -28.70 25.31
CA MET A 1 6.00 -28.71 24.44
C MET A 1 6.01 -27.38 23.72
N TYR A 2 6.79 -26.39 24.17
CA TYR A 2 6.93 -25.10 23.52
C TYR A 2 7.77 -25.31 22.25
N VAL A 3 7.14 -25.29 21.09
CA VAL A 3 7.85 -25.19 19.83
C VAL A 3 8.43 -23.77 19.79
N VAL A 4 9.73 -23.65 19.97
CA VAL A 4 10.47 -22.42 19.65
C VAL A 4 10.35 -22.27 18.14
N VAL A 5 9.37 -21.49 17.69
CA VAL A 5 9.28 -21.04 16.31
C VAL A 5 10.49 -20.14 16.11
N ALA A 6 11.47 -20.61 15.34
CA ALA A 6 12.56 -19.79 14.86
C ALA A 6 11.96 -18.48 14.32
N GLN A 7 12.50 -17.36 14.78
CA GLN A 7 12.06 -16.04 14.34
C GLN A 7 12.21 -16.02 12.81
N SER A 8 11.11 -16.11 12.08
CA SER A 8 11.14 -16.18 10.62
C SER A 8 11.85 -14.93 10.12
N GLN A 9 12.96 -15.12 9.40
CA GLN A 9 13.64 -14.04 8.70
C GLN A 9 12.60 -13.25 7.88
N ASN A 10 12.78 -11.93 7.76
CA ASN A 10 11.89 -11.12 6.93
C ASN A 10 11.94 -11.64 5.49
N PRO A 11 10.80 -11.93 4.86
CA PRO A 11 10.80 -12.46 3.51
C PRO A 11 11.31 -11.41 2.52
N LYS A 12 12.15 -11.83 1.58
CA LYS A 12 12.63 -10.96 0.49
C LYS A 12 11.46 -10.43 -0.36
N ARG A 13 10.41 -11.25 -0.54
CA ARG A 13 9.21 -10.90 -1.30
C ARG A 13 7.97 -11.06 -0.45
N GLU A 14 7.20 -9.99 -0.31
CA GLU A 14 5.97 -9.97 0.47
C GLU A 14 5.10 -8.79 0.03
N PHE A 15 3.85 -9.06 -0.30
CA PHE A 15 2.86 -8.01 -0.50
C PHE A 15 2.43 -7.42 0.85
N ARG A 16 2.57 -6.11 1.00
CA ARG A 16 2.28 -5.35 2.23
C ARG A 16 1.33 -4.22 1.87
N GLY A 17 0.04 -4.50 1.89
CA GLY A 17 -0.97 -3.60 1.39
C GLY A 17 -1.78 -2.88 2.45
N ALA A 18 -2.38 -1.75 2.07
CA ALA A 18 -3.41 -1.06 2.85
C ALA A 18 -4.53 -0.56 1.94
N TRP A 19 -5.80 -0.70 2.40
CA TRP A 19 -6.93 -0.07 1.74
C TRP A 19 -7.06 1.39 2.15
N ILE A 20 -7.35 2.24 1.17
CA ILE A 20 -7.69 3.65 1.35
C ILE A 20 -9.12 3.84 0.84
N ALA A 21 -10.07 3.81 1.76
CA ALA A 21 -11.50 3.95 1.46
C ALA A 21 -11.87 5.44 1.37
N THR A 22 -12.49 5.82 0.24
CA THR A 22 -12.95 7.19 0.02
C THR A 22 -14.43 7.37 0.31
N VAL A 23 -15.21 6.28 0.27
CA VAL A 23 -16.64 6.30 0.61
C VAL A 23 -16.84 6.84 2.02
N GLY A 24 -17.76 7.79 2.17
CA GLY A 24 -18.04 8.38 3.49
C GLY A 24 -16.84 9.11 4.11
N ASN A 25 -15.80 9.44 3.34
CA ASN A 25 -14.57 10.04 3.86
C ASN A 25 -13.91 9.21 4.99
N ILE A 26 -13.96 7.86 4.88
CA ILE A 26 -13.44 6.95 5.91
C ILE A 26 -11.94 7.15 6.11
N ASP A 27 -11.17 7.13 5.01
CA ASP A 27 -9.72 7.26 5.05
C ASP A 27 -9.22 8.52 4.34
N TYR A 28 -9.78 8.84 3.15
CA TYR A 28 -9.32 9.94 2.29
C TYR A 28 -10.40 10.40 1.30
N PRO A 29 -10.52 11.73 1.07
CA PRO A 29 -10.06 12.77 1.99
C PRO A 29 -10.84 12.67 3.31
N THR A 30 -10.27 13.11 4.43
CA THR A 30 -10.94 13.00 5.75
C THR A 30 -12.17 13.91 5.88
N SER A 31 -12.32 14.87 4.96
CA SER A 31 -13.52 15.71 4.84
C SER A 31 -13.74 16.14 3.40
N LYS A 32 -15.00 16.15 3.00
CA LYS A 32 -15.45 16.67 1.69
C LYS A 32 -15.37 18.20 1.55
N THR A 33 -14.90 18.90 2.56
CA THR A 33 -14.72 20.36 2.57
C THR A 33 -13.26 20.80 2.47
N LEU A 34 -12.33 19.85 2.35
CA LEU A 34 -10.90 20.17 2.21
C LEU A 34 -10.63 20.87 0.87
N THR A 35 -9.77 21.88 0.91
CA THR A 35 -9.22 22.51 -0.31
C THR A 35 -8.33 21.53 -1.07
N THR A 36 -8.08 21.80 -2.35
CA THR A 36 -7.15 21.01 -3.18
C THR A 36 -5.78 20.83 -2.49
N ALA A 37 -5.20 21.90 -1.97
CA ALA A 37 -3.90 21.84 -1.29
C ALA A 37 -3.94 20.96 -0.02
N GLN A 38 -5.03 21.02 0.77
CA GLN A 38 -5.20 20.18 1.95
C GLN A 38 -5.38 18.70 1.57
N GLN A 39 -6.15 18.39 0.54
CA GLN A 39 -6.30 17.02 0.03
C GLN A 39 -4.94 16.45 -0.40
N GLN A 40 -4.16 17.23 -1.16
CA GLN A 40 -2.82 16.82 -1.60
C GLN A 40 -1.87 16.58 -0.42
N ALA A 41 -1.82 17.50 0.52
CA ALA A 41 -0.98 17.37 1.73
C ALA A 41 -1.37 16.16 2.58
N GLU A 42 -2.67 15.92 2.73
CA GLU A 42 -3.19 14.76 3.47
C GLU A 42 -2.79 13.43 2.81
N PHE A 43 -2.91 13.31 1.49
CA PHE A 43 -2.51 12.10 0.78
C PHE A 43 -1.01 11.85 0.86
N ILE A 44 -0.18 12.90 0.72
CA ILE A 44 1.27 12.84 0.92
C ILE A 44 1.61 12.29 2.30
N LYS A 45 1.05 12.90 3.35
CA LYS A 45 1.26 12.46 4.74
C LYS A 45 0.87 11.00 4.96
N LEU A 46 -0.26 10.59 4.39
CA LEU A 46 -0.74 9.21 4.47
C LEU A 46 0.26 8.24 3.85
N LEU A 47 0.76 8.55 2.65
CA LEU A 47 1.76 7.72 1.97
C LEU A 47 3.11 7.68 2.69
N ASP A 48 3.55 8.81 3.28
CA ASP A 48 4.78 8.86 4.09
C ASP A 48 4.68 7.95 5.31
N GLN A 49 3.53 7.97 6.00
CA GLN A 49 3.25 7.06 7.09
C GLN A 49 3.23 5.60 6.65
N HIS A 50 2.68 5.30 5.49
CA HIS A 50 2.68 3.96 4.92
C HIS A 50 4.09 3.49 4.54
N LYS A 51 4.88 4.36 3.89
CA LYS A 51 6.28 4.06 3.56
C LYS A 51 7.10 3.76 4.81
N GLN A 52 6.94 4.57 5.86
CA GLN A 52 7.58 4.34 7.15
C GLN A 52 7.18 3.00 7.79
N ALA A 53 5.90 2.62 7.66
CA ALA A 53 5.40 1.33 8.15
C ALA A 53 5.78 0.13 7.26
N GLY A 54 6.53 0.34 6.19
CA GLY A 54 6.96 -0.71 5.26
C GLY A 54 5.88 -1.22 4.31
N ILE A 55 4.77 -0.47 4.15
CA ILE A 55 3.71 -0.74 3.16
C ILE A 55 4.27 -0.49 1.75
N ASN A 56 4.00 -1.39 0.83
CA ASN A 56 4.50 -1.34 -0.56
C ASN A 56 3.37 -1.33 -1.62
N ALA A 57 2.11 -1.40 -1.21
CA ALA A 57 0.95 -1.26 -2.10
C ALA A 57 -0.23 -0.59 -1.40
N VAL A 58 -1.02 0.18 -2.15
CA VAL A 58 -2.29 0.75 -1.69
C VAL A 58 -3.42 0.43 -2.65
N MET A 59 -4.59 0.05 -2.11
CA MET A 59 -5.84 -0.09 -2.83
C MET A 59 -6.66 1.16 -2.58
N VAL A 60 -6.64 2.10 -3.54
CA VAL A 60 -7.35 3.39 -3.40
C VAL A 60 -8.70 3.31 -4.05
N GLN A 61 -9.76 3.55 -3.28
CA GLN A 61 -11.12 3.53 -3.79
C GLN A 61 -11.38 4.77 -4.66
N ILE A 62 -11.41 4.56 -5.99
CA ILE A 62 -11.59 5.64 -6.98
C ILE A 62 -13.01 5.72 -7.53
N ARG A 63 -13.85 4.72 -7.22
CA ARG A 63 -15.26 4.67 -7.61
C ARG A 63 -16.09 4.07 -6.47
N THR A 64 -16.97 4.87 -5.91
CA THR A 64 -17.77 4.50 -4.73
C THR A 64 -19.22 4.17 -5.05
N ASN A 65 -19.92 5.06 -5.75
CA ASN A 65 -21.36 5.02 -6.01
C ASN A 65 -21.69 5.44 -7.46
N GLY A 66 -21.08 4.81 -8.46
CA GLY A 66 -21.27 5.21 -9.85
C GLY A 66 -20.65 6.57 -10.20
N ASP A 67 -19.75 7.06 -9.38
CA ASP A 67 -19.02 8.32 -9.45
C ASP A 67 -17.51 8.09 -9.64
N ALA A 68 -16.71 9.15 -9.70
CA ALA A 68 -15.28 9.03 -9.95
C ALA A 68 -14.43 10.03 -9.14
N PHE A 69 -13.25 9.59 -8.68
CA PHE A 69 -12.18 10.42 -8.12
C PHE A 69 -11.16 10.86 -9.20
N TYR A 70 -11.59 10.92 -10.43
CA TYR A 70 -10.78 11.32 -11.59
C TYR A 70 -11.68 11.95 -12.65
N PRO A 71 -11.15 12.74 -13.59
CA PRO A 71 -11.95 13.26 -14.71
C PRO A 71 -12.39 12.10 -15.60
N SER A 72 -13.66 11.71 -15.49
CA SER A 72 -14.30 10.62 -16.23
C SER A 72 -15.31 11.16 -17.24
N GLU A 73 -15.38 10.51 -18.40
CA GLU A 73 -16.45 10.75 -19.39
C GLU A 73 -17.71 9.93 -19.07
N LEU A 74 -17.55 8.85 -18.30
CA LEU A 74 -18.60 7.87 -17.99
C LEU A 74 -19.28 8.09 -16.65
N ALA A 75 -18.71 8.93 -15.77
CA ALA A 75 -19.19 9.14 -14.41
C ALA A 75 -19.02 10.60 -13.96
N PRO A 76 -19.90 11.13 -13.10
CA PRO A 76 -19.68 12.43 -12.46
C PRO A 76 -18.57 12.35 -11.40
N TRP A 77 -18.03 13.51 -11.01
CA TRP A 77 -17.15 13.62 -9.85
C TRP A 77 -17.82 13.13 -8.57
N ALA A 78 -17.07 12.42 -7.74
CA ALA A 78 -17.58 11.91 -6.45
C ALA A 78 -17.86 13.05 -5.45
N GLU A 79 -18.98 12.94 -4.74
CA GLU A 79 -19.34 13.91 -3.68
C GLU A 79 -18.33 13.96 -2.54
N TRP A 80 -17.69 12.85 -2.25
CA TRP A 80 -16.71 12.74 -1.16
C TRP A 80 -15.45 13.58 -1.38
N LEU A 81 -15.20 13.99 -2.63
CA LEU A 81 -14.06 14.82 -3.00
C LEU A 81 -14.31 16.31 -2.74
N THR A 82 -15.52 16.80 -3.03
CA THR A 82 -15.82 18.25 -3.05
C THR A 82 -17.12 18.65 -2.35
N GLY A 83 -17.78 17.68 -1.70
CA GLY A 83 -19.05 17.91 -1.01
C GLY A 83 -20.29 17.91 -1.93
N ARG A 84 -20.11 17.84 -3.25
CA ARG A 84 -21.19 17.79 -4.22
C ARG A 84 -20.80 16.91 -5.40
N GLN A 85 -21.64 15.93 -5.73
CA GLN A 85 -21.44 15.11 -6.91
C GLN A 85 -21.46 15.98 -8.20
N GLY A 86 -20.59 15.66 -9.15
CA GLY A 86 -20.43 16.42 -10.41
C GLY A 86 -19.53 17.65 -10.30
N LYS A 87 -19.19 18.11 -9.10
CA LYS A 87 -18.29 19.25 -8.92
C LYS A 87 -16.83 18.79 -8.94
N ALA A 88 -16.03 19.31 -9.87
CA ALA A 88 -14.58 19.11 -9.90
C ALA A 88 -13.89 19.81 -8.72
N PRO A 89 -12.67 19.38 -8.33
CA PRO A 89 -11.82 20.12 -7.39
C PRO A 89 -11.55 21.56 -7.85
N ASP A 90 -11.44 22.48 -6.90
CA ASP A 90 -11.15 23.88 -7.16
C ASP A 90 -10.11 24.41 -6.13
N PRO A 91 -8.92 24.83 -6.56
CA PRO A 91 -8.36 24.79 -7.92
C PRO A 91 -8.35 23.39 -8.54
N TYR A 92 -8.57 23.33 -9.85
CA TYR A 92 -8.63 22.06 -10.58
C TYR A 92 -7.31 21.29 -10.51
N TYR A 93 -7.41 20.01 -10.24
CA TYR A 93 -6.35 19.01 -10.45
C TYR A 93 -6.97 17.66 -10.78
N ASP A 94 -6.18 16.74 -11.29
CA ASP A 94 -6.55 15.34 -11.44
C ASP A 94 -6.07 14.55 -10.20
N PRO A 95 -6.98 14.19 -9.26
CA PRO A 95 -6.61 13.49 -8.02
C PRO A 95 -5.92 12.17 -8.29
N MET A 96 -6.37 11.41 -9.30
CA MET A 96 -5.79 10.10 -9.57
C MET A 96 -4.38 10.21 -10.17
N ALA A 97 -4.16 11.14 -11.10
CA ALA A 97 -2.82 11.42 -11.64
C ALA A 97 -1.85 11.85 -10.52
N PHE A 98 -2.31 12.71 -9.60
CA PHE A 98 -1.55 13.14 -8.44
C PHE A 98 -1.21 11.95 -7.50
N MET A 99 -2.21 11.14 -7.12
CA MET A 99 -2.03 9.99 -6.24
C MET A 99 -1.04 8.97 -6.82
N LEU A 100 -1.15 8.69 -8.11
CA LEU A 100 -0.22 7.81 -8.83
C LEU A 100 1.23 8.34 -8.80
N ALA A 101 1.41 9.64 -9.05
CA ALA A 101 2.74 10.27 -9.02
C ALA A 101 3.36 10.17 -7.62
N GLU A 102 2.59 10.43 -6.57
CA GLU A 102 3.06 10.36 -5.19
C GLU A 102 3.36 8.92 -4.73
N CYS A 103 2.56 7.92 -5.16
CA CYS A 103 2.85 6.51 -4.93
C CYS A 103 4.18 6.09 -5.60
N ARG A 104 4.40 6.50 -6.85
CA ARG A 104 5.64 6.19 -7.59
C ARG A 104 6.90 6.76 -6.96
N LYS A 105 6.84 8.01 -6.47
CA LYS A 105 7.97 8.63 -5.75
C LYS A 105 8.43 7.77 -4.56
N ARG A 106 7.50 7.05 -3.95
CA ARG A 106 7.75 6.23 -2.76
C ARG A 106 7.98 4.75 -3.05
N GLY A 107 7.87 4.33 -4.30
CA GLY A 107 7.93 2.91 -4.70
C GLY A 107 6.76 2.10 -4.12
N ILE A 108 5.57 2.69 -4.03
CA ILE A 108 4.33 2.06 -3.58
C ILE A 108 3.47 1.77 -4.82
N GLU A 109 3.01 0.52 -4.97
CA GLU A 109 2.06 0.18 -6.04
C GLU A 109 0.68 0.80 -5.78
N PHE A 110 0.04 1.24 -6.85
CA PHE A 110 -1.31 1.80 -6.84
C PHE A 110 -2.29 0.85 -7.52
N HIS A 111 -3.22 0.29 -6.74
CA HIS A 111 -4.32 -0.51 -7.25
C HIS A 111 -5.60 0.31 -7.21
N ALA A 112 -6.19 0.56 -8.38
CA ALA A 112 -7.45 1.29 -8.51
C ALA A 112 -8.60 0.42 -8.01
N TRP A 113 -9.24 0.83 -6.90
CA TRP A 113 -10.34 0.08 -6.31
C TRP A 113 -11.69 0.65 -6.75
N PHE A 114 -12.51 -0.24 -7.31
CA PHE A 114 -13.87 0.03 -7.76
C PHE A 114 -14.88 -0.77 -6.94
N ASN A 115 -16.01 -0.14 -6.63
CA ASN A 115 -17.23 -0.87 -6.33
C ASN A 115 -18.00 -1.07 -7.66
N PRO A 116 -18.18 -2.31 -8.15
CA PRO A 116 -18.66 -2.52 -9.52
C PRO A 116 -20.16 -2.23 -9.71
N TYR A 117 -21.00 -2.50 -8.70
CA TYR A 117 -22.45 -2.51 -8.88
C TYR A 117 -23.21 -1.50 -8.03
N ARG A 118 -22.61 -0.88 -7.03
CA ARG A 118 -23.31 0.10 -6.21
C ARG A 118 -23.50 1.42 -6.99
N ALA A 119 -24.75 1.71 -7.37
CA ALA A 119 -25.11 2.95 -8.06
C ALA A 119 -25.47 4.06 -7.05
N VAL A 120 -26.33 3.76 -6.07
CA VAL A 120 -26.77 4.73 -5.06
C VAL A 120 -26.73 4.05 -3.69
N SER A 121 -26.01 4.63 -2.74
CA SER A 121 -25.88 4.07 -1.39
C SER A 121 -27.11 4.35 -0.50
N ASN A 122 -27.82 5.43 -0.73
CA ASN A 122 -29.06 5.76 -0.01
C ASN A 122 -29.90 6.76 -0.81
N VAL A 123 -31.06 6.32 -1.30
CA VAL A 123 -31.96 7.16 -2.10
C VAL A 123 -32.56 8.36 -1.35
N ASN A 124 -32.56 8.30 -0.01
CA ASN A 124 -33.14 9.37 0.82
C ASN A 124 -32.14 10.52 1.05
N THR A 125 -30.84 10.28 0.87
CA THR A 125 -29.79 11.25 1.20
C THR A 125 -28.87 11.56 0.03
N SER A 126 -28.82 10.70 -1.00
CA SER A 126 -27.96 10.93 -2.17
C SER A 126 -28.56 11.96 -3.13
N ILE A 127 -27.79 12.98 -3.46
CA ILE A 127 -28.13 13.97 -4.48
C ILE A 127 -27.27 13.66 -5.72
N LEU A 128 -27.93 13.18 -6.79
CA LEU A 128 -27.24 12.73 -7.98
C LEU A 128 -27.04 13.89 -8.98
N ASP A 129 -25.88 13.93 -9.58
CA ASP A 129 -25.59 14.80 -10.75
C ASP A 129 -26.33 14.28 -11.98
N ALA A 130 -26.75 15.20 -12.88
CA ALA A 130 -27.46 14.85 -14.11
C ALA A 130 -26.71 13.87 -15.04
N LYS A 131 -25.40 13.80 -14.92
CA LYS A 131 -24.55 12.85 -15.67
C LYS A 131 -24.51 11.45 -15.04
N HIS A 132 -25.06 11.30 -13.84
CA HIS A 132 -25.00 10.01 -13.13
C HIS A 132 -25.79 8.95 -13.89
N MET A 133 -25.19 7.75 -14.02
CA MET A 133 -25.76 6.65 -14.79
C MET A 133 -27.14 6.19 -14.26
N ALA A 134 -27.40 6.33 -12.96
CA ALA A 134 -28.70 5.99 -12.37
C ALA A 134 -29.85 6.90 -12.87
N LEU A 135 -29.57 8.12 -13.33
CA LEU A 135 -30.53 9.01 -13.94
C LEU A 135 -30.63 8.81 -15.45
N LYS A 136 -29.54 8.44 -16.10
CA LYS A 136 -29.48 8.18 -17.54
C LYS A 136 -30.08 6.83 -17.93
N HIS A 137 -29.91 5.83 -17.07
CA HIS A 137 -30.28 4.45 -17.29
C HIS A 137 -31.01 3.87 -16.08
N PRO A 138 -32.20 4.41 -15.72
CA PRO A 138 -32.97 3.88 -14.60
C PRO A 138 -33.38 2.40 -14.79
N GLU A 139 -33.48 1.94 -16.04
CA GLU A 139 -33.75 0.56 -16.42
C GLU A 139 -32.60 -0.42 -16.08
N TRP A 140 -31.42 0.08 -15.74
CA TRP A 140 -30.29 -0.73 -15.28
C TRP A 140 -30.32 -1.00 -13.79
N LEU A 141 -31.26 -0.42 -13.05
CA LEU A 141 -31.24 -0.41 -11.60
C LEU A 141 -32.21 -1.43 -11.00
N LEU A 142 -31.73 -2.11 -9.99
CA LEU A 142 -32.55 -2.89 -9.07
C LEU A 142 -32.67 -2.13 -7.75
N ALA A 143 -33.91 -2.03 -7.24
CA ALA A 143 -34.17 -1.50 -5.92
C ALA A 143 -33.89 -2.56 -4.85
N TYR A 144 -33.16 -2.17 -3.80
CA TYR A 144 -32.88 -3.03 -2.67
C TYR A 144 -32.84 -2.22 -1.36
N GLY A 145 -33.97 -2.12 -0.69
CA GLY A 145 -34.14 -1.15 0.39
C GLY A 145 -33.86 0.28 -0.09
N ASN A 146 -33.01 0.98 0.64
CA ASN A 146 -32.57 2.33 0.26
C ASN A 146 -31.46 2.35 -0.81
N LEU A 147 -30.91 1.19 -1.16
CA LEU A 147 -29.88 1.08 -2.20
C LEU A 147 -30.49 1.07 -3.60
N ARG A 148 -29.69 1.51 -4.58
CA ARG A 148 -29.90 1.16 -6.00
C ARG A 148 -28.62 0.47 -6.48
N VAL A 149 -28.82 -0.74 -6.99
CA VAL A 149 -27.75 -1.63 -7.46
C VAL A 149 -27.90 -1.76 -8.98
N LEU A 150 -26.78 -1.69 -9.69
CA LEU A 150 -26.75 -2.04 -11.10
C LEU A 150 -27.12 -3.52 -11.25
N ASP A 151 -28.02 -3.86 -12.17
CA ASP A 151 -28.46 -5.24 -12.40
C ASP A 151 -27.34 -6.11 -12.99
N PRO A 152 -26.75 -7.04 -12.22
CA PRO A 152 -25.65 -7.86 -12.71
C PRO A 152 -26.05 -8.80 -13.86
N GLY A 153 -27.34 -9.06 -14.06
CA GLY A 153 -27.87 -9.88 -15.14
C GLY A 153 -28.03 -9.14 -16.46
N ASN A 154 -27.92 -7.82 -16.44
CA ASN A 154 -28.04 -6.99 -17.64
C ASN A 154 -26.71 -6.90 -18.39
N SER A 155 -26.69 -7.31 -19.66
CA SER A 155 -25.47 -7.30 -20.49
C SER A 155 -24.92 -5.88 -20.73
N GLU A 156 -25.78 -4.86 -20.79
CA GLU A 156 -25.33 -3.47 -20.96
C GLU A 156 -24.64 -2.95 -19.69
N VAL A 157 -25.07 -3.41 -18.52
CA VAL A 157 -24.38 -3.13 -17.24
C VAL A 157 -22.99 -3.75 -17.22
N ILE A 158 -22.86 -5.03 -17.62
CA ILE A 158 -21.54 -5.69 -17.73
C ILE A 158 -20.62 -4.90 -18.66
N LYS A 159 -21.12 -4.50 -19.81
CA LYS A 159 -20.37 -3.69 -20.79
C LYS A 159 -19.98 -2.33 -20.21
N HIS A 160 -20.92 -1.62 -19.57
CA HIS A 160 -20.64 -0.32 -18.95
C HIS A 160 -19.58 -0.39 -17.86
N VAL A 161 -19.69 -1.36 -16.92
CA VAL A 161 -18.70 -1.52 -15.85
C VAL A 161 -17.32 -1.88 -16.42
N THR A 162 -17.28 -2.73 -17.46
CA THR A 162 -16.03 -3.03 -18.16
C THR A 162 -15.44 -1.77 -18.81
N GLN A 163 -16.24 -0.93 -19.46
CA GLN A 163 -15.79 0.33 -20.04
C GLN A 163 -15.24 1.30 -19.00
N VAL A 164 -15.87 1.40 -17.82
CA VAL A 164 -15.41 2.24 -16.71
C VAL A 164 -14.03 1.78 -16.21
N VAL A 165 -13.83 0.47 -16.05
CA VAL A 165 -12.52 -0.08 -15.65
C VAL A 165 -11.48 0.21 -16.73
N MET A 166 -11.82 -0.01 -17.99
CA MET A 166 -10.92 0.21 -19.12
C MET A 166 -10.63 1.69 -19.39
N GLU A 167 -11.55 2.62 -19.07
CA GLU A 167 -11.29 4.06 -19.08
C GLU A 167 -10.10 4.38 -18.17
N VAL A 168 -10.10 3.87 -16.93
CA VAL A 168 -9.01 4.07 -15.99
C VAL A 168 -7.73 3.36 -16.45
N ALA A 169 -7.83 2.10 -16.84
CA ALA A 169 -6.67 1.33 -17.28
C ALA A 169 -5.99 1.97 -18.51
N ASN A 170 -6.75 2.55 -19.44
CA ASN A 170 -6.20 3.22 -20.62
C ASN A 170 -5.61 4.59 -20.30
N LYS A 171 -6.29 5.37 -19.46
CA LYS A 171 -5.92 6.73 -19.15
C LYS A 171 -4.73 6.85 -18.21
N TYR A 172 -4.59 5.90 -17.30
CA TYR A 172 -3.58 5.92 -16.24
C TYR A 172 -2.66 4.71 -16.28
N ASP A 173 -1.43 4.92 -15.82
CA ASP A 173 -0.45 3.85 -15.69
C ASP A 173 -0.52 3.23 -14.27
N ILE A 174 -1.65 2.55 -14.00
CA ILE A 174 -1.91 1.84 -12.74
C ILE A 174 -1.17 0.52 -12.67
N ASP A 175 -0.90 0.03 -11.46
CA ASP A 175 -0.28 -1.27 -11.22
C ASP A 175 -1.32 -2.38 -11.13
N GLY A 176 -2.54 -2.06 -10.68
CA GLY A 176 -3.62 -3.03 -10.59
C GLY A 176 -5.03 -2.43 -10.60
N VAL A 177 -6.00 -3.28 -10.89
CA VAL A 177 -7.44 -3.09 -10.68
C VAL A 177 -7.85 -3.95 -9.51
N HIS A 178 -8.64 -3.39 -8.59
CA HIS A 178 -9.11 -4.07 -7.40
C HIS A 178 -10.63 -3.92 -7.24
N PHE A 179 -11.33 -5.02 -6.95
CA PHE A 179 -12.73 -5.00 -6.56
C PHE A 179 -12.88 -5.43 -5.11
N ASP A 180 -13.89 -4.88 -4.44
CA ASP A 180 -14.36 -5.37 -3.15
C ASP A 180 -15.34 -6.57 -3.33
N ASP A 181 -16.16 -6.85 -2.32
CA ASP A 181 -17.11 -7.95 -2.28
C ASP A 181 -18.56 -7.55 -2.61
N TYR A 182 -18.80 -6.29 -2.97
CA TYR A 182 -20.14 -5.79 -3.25
C TYR A 182 -20.59 -6.09 -4.69
N PHE A 183 -20.77 -7.38 -5.00
CA PHE A 183 -21.36 -7.83 -6.26
C PHE A 183 -22.88 -7.85 -6.18
N TYR A 184 -23.48 -8.89 -5.63
CA TYR A 184 -24.86 -8.81 -5.15
C TYR A 184 -24.85 -8.25 -3.72
N PRO A 185 -25.90 -7.48 -3.32
CA PRO A 185 -25.92 -6.88 -2.00
C PRO A 185 -26.03 -7.92 -0.90
N TYR A 186 -25.49 -7.58 0.27
CA TYR A 186 -25.65 -8.39 1.47
C TYR A 186 -27.13 -8.55 1.84
N PRO A 187 -27.56 -9.73 2.34
CA PRO A 187 -28.94 -9.97 2.73
C PRO A 187 -29.43 -8.97 3.77
N ILE A 188 -30.58 -8.37 3.51
CA ILE A 188 -31.32 -7.53 4.46
C ILE A 188 -32.63 -8.25 4.77
N THR A 189 -32.91 -8.48 6.06
CA THR A 189 -34.13 -9.16 6.48
C THR A 189 -35.40 -8.48 5.93
N GLY A 190 -36.23 -9.25 5.25
CA GLY A 190 -37.49 -8.75 4.66
C GLY A 190 -37.32 -7.98 3.34
N VAL A 191 -36.09 -7.84 2.81
CA VAL A 191 -35.84 -7.16 1.53
C VAL A 191 -35.41 -8.19 0.47
N ILE A 192 -36.12 -8.22 -0.64
CA ILE A 192 -35.84 -9.11 -1.78
C ILE A 192 -35.29 -8.30 -2.93
N LEU A 193 -34.14 -8.71 -3.47
CA LEU A 193 -33.63 -8.18 -4.73
C LEU A 193 -34.40 -8.82 -5.89
N ASN A 194 -35.22 -8.01 -6.58
CA ASN A 194 -36.06 -8.51 -7.65
C ASN A 194 -35.41 -8.35 -9.02
N ASP A 195 -34.65 -9.36 -9.42
CA ASP A 195 -34.03 -9.52 -10.73
C ASP A 195 -34.78 -10.56 -11.62
N SER A 196 -36.04 -10.85 -11.31
CA SER A 196 -36.82 -11.92 -11.98
C SER A 196 -37.11 -11.59 -13.42
N ALA A 197 -37.33 -10.31 -13.76
CA ALA A 197 -37.57 -9.88 -15.14
C ALA A 197 -36.32 -10.08 -16.01
N THR A 198 -35.15 -9.74 -15.49
CA THR A 198 -33.88 -9.94 -16.19
C THR A 198 -33.55 -11.42 -16.35
N TYR A 199 -33.80 -12.23 -15.32
CA TYR A 199 -33.67 -13.68 -15.40
C TYR A 199 -34.58 -14.30 -16.46
N ALA A 200 -35.87 -13.92 -16.49
CA ALA A 200 -36.82 -14.42 -17.48
C ALA A 200 -36.44 -14.03 -18.92
N LYS A 201 -35.90 -12.83 -19.10
CA LYS A 201 -35.46 -12.32 -20.40
C LYS A 201 -34.18 -13.01 -20.91
N ASN A 202 -33.27 -13.39 -20.01
CA ASN A 202 -31.98 -13.93 -20.39
C ASN A 202 -31.49 -15.03 -19.42
N PRO A 203 -32.15 -16.20 -19.38
CA PRO A 203 -31.81 -17.31 -18.49
C PRO A 203 -30.51 -18.04 -18.89
N ARG A 204 -30.05 -17.89 -20.14
CA ARG A 204 -28.86 -18.56 -20.70
C ARG A 204 -28.84 -20.09 -20.51
N GLY A 205 -30.02 -20.70 -20.43
CA GLY A 205 -30.14 -22.14 -20.17
C GLY A 205 -29.89 -22.56 -18.72
N ILE A 206 -29.69 -21.60 -17.79
CA ILE A 206 -29.40 -21.87 -16.38
C ILE A 206 -30.73 -21.94 -15.62
N VAL A 207 -31.09 -23.13 -15.15
CA VAL A 207 -32.37 -23.38 -14.49
C VAL A 207 -32.46 -22.80 -13.08
N LYS A 208 -31.36 -22.90 -12.31
CA LYS A 208 -31.34 -22.40 -10.93
C LYS A 208 -30.94 -20.93 -10.93
N LYS A 209 -31.81 -20.06 -10.42
CA LYS A 209 -31.58 -18.62 -10.35
C LYS A 209 -30.30 -18.24 -9.58
N ALA A 210 -29.94 -18.98 -8.52
CA ALA A 210 -28.71 -18.78 -7.77
C ALA A 210 -27.46 -19.02 -8.65
N ASP A 211 -27.46 -20.05 -9.49
CA ASP A 211 -26.38 -20.31 -10.43
C ASP A 211 -26.30 -19.24 -11.52
N TRP A 212 -27.46 -18.75 -11.97
CA TRP A 212 -27.54 -17.64 -12.93
C TRP A 212 -26.96 -16.34 -12.33
N ARG A 213 -27.23 -16.04 -11.05
CA ARG A 213 -26.63 -14.90 -10.37
C ARG A 213 -25.12 -15.01 -10.27
N ARG A 214 -24.59 -16.19 -9.89
CA ARG A 214 -23.13 -16.44 -9.91
C ARG A 214 -22.55 -16.28 -11.30
N ASN A 215 -23.23 -16.80 -12.31
CA ASN A 215 -22.81 -16.67 -13.70
C ASN A 215 -22.77 -15.19 -14.16
N ASN A 216 -23.70 -14.32 -13.70
CA ASN A 216 -23.66 -12.89 -14.00
C ASN A 216 -22.37 -12.23 -13.51
N VAL A 217 -21.97 -12.52 -12.28
CA VAL A 217 -20.73 -12.00 -11.70
C VAL A 217 -19.51 -12.58 -12.44
N ASN A 218 -19.54 -13.88 -12.74
CA ASN A 218 -18.49 -14.55 -13.51
C ASN A 218 -18.27 -13.92 -14.89
N LEU A 219 -19.35 -13.52 -15.57
CA LEU A 219 -19.28 -12.84 -16.87
C LEU A 219 -18.60 -11.47 -16.76
N LEU A 220 -18.89 -10.68 -15.73
CA LEU A 220 -18.22 -9.41 -15.52
C LEU A 220 -16.72 -9.61 -15.22
N VAL A 221 -16.40 -10.48 -14.27
CA VAL A 221 -15.01 -10.75 -13.89
C VAL A 221 -14.19 -11.24 -15.10
N LYS A 222 -14.77 -12.15 -15.89
CA LYS A 222 -14.15 -12.63 -17.13
C LYS A 222 -13.95 -11.52 -18.15
N ALA A 223 -14.98 -10.69 -18.40
CA ALA A 223 -14.91 -9.60 -19.39
C ALA A 223 -13.81 -8.61 -19.05
N ILE A 224 -13.67 -8.24 -17.76
CA ILE A 224 -12.59 -7.35 -17.29
C ILE A 224 -11.23 -8.01 -17.44
N SER A 225 -11.10 -9.29 -17.01
CA SER A 225 -9.86 -10.05 -17.17
C SER A 225 -9.39 -10.09 -18.62
N ASP A 226 -10.28 -10.45 -19.54
CA ASP A 226 -9.96 -10.54 -20.97
C ASP A 226 -9.58 -9.18 -21.55
N SER A 227 -10.31 -8.12 -21.18
CA SER A 227 -10.02 -6.76 -21.64
C SER A 227 -8.67 -6.25 -21.14
N LEU A 228 -8.35 -6.45 -19.87
CA LEU A 228 -7.04 -6.07 -19.31
C LEU A 228 -5.91 -6.85 -19.96
N LYS A 229 -6.06 -8.16 -20.13
CA LYS A 229 -5.05 -9.03 -20.77
C LYS A 229 -4.76 -8.62 -22.20
N SER A 230 -5.79 -8.17 -22.95
CA SER A 230 -5.61 -7.80 -24.37
C SER A 230 -4.96 -6.43 -24.53
N VAL A 231 -5.15 -5.48 -23.60
CA VAL A 231 -4.73 -4.08 -23.76
C VAL A 231 -3.53 -3.72 -22.90
N LYS A 232 -3.53 -4.15 -21.63
CA LYS A 232 -2.47 -3.88 -20.65
C LYS A 232 -2.17 -5.13 -19.82
N PRO A 233 -1.53 -6.15 -20.40
CA PRO A 233 -1.32 -7.44 -19.76
C PRO A 233 -0.55 -7.38 -18.45
N TRP A 234 0.20 -6.29 -18.21
CA TRP A 234 0.91 -6.06 -16.95
C TRP A 234 0.04 -5.58 -15.81
N VAL A 235 -1.16 -5.02 -16.06
CA VAL A 235 -2.06 -4.58 -15.00
C VAL A 235 -2.60 -5.80 -14.27
N LYS A 236 -2.40 -5.83 -12.95
CA LYS A 236 -2.87 -6.89 -12.07
C LYS A 236 -4.37 -6.74 -11.86
N PHE A 237 -5.11 -7.83 -11.84
CA PHE A 237 -6.52 -7.81 -11.47
C PHE A 237 -6.74 -8.66 -10.23
N GLY A 238 -7.29 -8.06 -9.18
CA GLY A 238 -7.58 -8.75 -7.93
C GLY A 238 -8.91 -8.37 -7.32
N ILE A 239 -9.39 -9.25 -6.45
CA ILE A 239 -10.69 -9.08 -5.78
C ILE A 239 -10.53 -9.42 -4.30
N SER A 240 -11.21 -8.66 -3.43
CA SER A 240 -11.31 -8.96 -2.00
C SER A 240 -12.73 -9.45 -1.66
N PRO A 241 -13.00 -10.76 -1.83
CA PRO A 241 -14.29 -11.33 -1.50
C PRO A 241 -14.50 -11.42 0.01
N PHE A 242 -15.74 -11.64 0.44
CA PHE A 242 -16.04 -12.00 1.83
C PHE A 242 -15.21 -13.21 2.28
N GLY A 243 -14.78 -13.21 3.55
CA GLY A 243 -13.79 -14.15 4.08
C GLY A 243 -14.21 -15.62 4.08
N ILE A 244 -15.51 -15.93 4.08
CA ILE A 244 -16.05 -17.29 3.96
C ILE A 244 -16.59 -17.46 2.54
N TRP A 245 -15.97 -18.36 1.76
CA TRP A 245 -16.51 -18.70 0.44
C TRP A 245 -17.79 -19.53 0.58
N GLN A 246 -17.72 -20.64 1.31
CA GLN A 246 -18.83 -21.55 1.61
C GLN A 246 -18.55 -22.29 2.91
N ASN A 247 -19.57 -22.52 3.74
CA ASN A 247 -19.43 -23.32 4.93
C ASN A 247 -19.44 -24.82 4.59
N LYS A 248 -18.60 -25.59 5.27
CA LYS A 248 -18.49 -27.04 5.03
C LYS A 248 -19.73 -27.76 5.57
N SER A 249 -20.31 -28.62 4.72
CA SER A 249 -21.38 -29.55 5.09
C SER A 249 -21.32 -30.79 4.21
N THR A 250 -22.19 -31.77 4.46
CA THR A 250 -22.30 -32.95 3.58
C THR A 250 -22.66 -32.55 2.15
N ALA A 251 -23.53 -31.54 1.97
CA ALA A 251 -23.91 -31.01 0.67
C ALA A 251 -22.86 -30.07 0.07
N GLN A 252 -21.95 -29.56 0.89
CA GLN A 252 -20.94 -28.55 0.53
C GLN A 252 -19.55 -28.97 1.05
N PRO A 253 -18.99 -30.09 0.57
CA PRO A 253 -17.76 -30.66 1.12
C PRO A 253 -16.52 -29.81 0.85
N LEU A 254 -16.57 -28.88 -0.11
CA LEU A 254 -15.48 -27.98 -0.47
C LEU A 254 -15.40 -26.75 0.42
N GLY A 255 -16.39 -26.48 1.26
CA GLY A 255 -16.44 -25.33 2.16
C GLY A 255 -15.36 -25.37 3.26
N SER A 256 -15.17 -24.24 3.93
CA SER A 256 -14.37 -24.14 5.15
C SER A 256 -15.15 -24.62 6.38
N ALA A 257 -14.44 -25.05 7.43
CA ALA A 257 -15.05 -25.44 8.70
C ALA A 257 -15.47 -24.18 9.49
N THR A 258 -16.47 -23.49 8.96
CA THR A 258 -17.00 -22.20 9.46
C THR A 258 -18.52 -22.22 9.44
N GLY A 259 -19.13 -21.14 9.96
CA GLY A 259 -20.57 -20.88 9.96
C GLY A 259 -20.88 -19.43 9.60
N GLY A 260 -22.15 -19.12 9.44
CA GLY A 260 -22.63 -17.78 9.12
C GLY A 260 -22.76 -17.51 7.63
N LEU A 261 -22.72 -16.24 7.24
CA LEU A 261 -22.87 -15.79 5.85
C LEU A 261 -21.77 -16.36 4.94
N GLU A 262 -22.15 -16.72 3.73
CA GLU A 262 -21.26 -17.30 2.71
C GLU A 262 -21.27 -16.47 1.43
N SER A 263 -20.11 -16.17 0.88
CA SER A 263 -20.07 -15.39 -0.36
C SER A 263 -20.68 -16.11 -1.56
N TYR A 264 -20.55 -17.43 -1.63
CA TYR A 264 -21.07 -18.25 -2.73
C TYR A 264 -22.60 -18.30 -2.77
N ASN A 265 -23.26 -18.51 -1.61
CA ASN A 265 -24.70 -18.70 -1.56
C ASN A 265 -25.48 -17.39 -1.31
N ASP A 266 -24.95 -16.48 -0.49
CA ASP A 266 -25.70 -15.30 -0.03
C ASP A 266 -25.49 -14.09 -0.93
N ILE A 267 -24.27 -13.90 -1.46
CA ILE A 267 -23.94 -12.77 -2.34
C ILE A 267 -23.44 -13.20 -3.73
N TYR A 268 -23.61 -14.48 -4.05
CA TYR A 268 -23.37 -15.09 -5.39
C TYR A 268 -21.98 -14.84 -5.96
N CYS A 269 -20.98 -14.85 -5.08
CA CYS A 269 -19.59 -14.57 -5.39
C CYS A 269 -18.80 -15.89 -5.50
N ASP A 270 -18.56 -16.36 -6.72
CA ASP A 270 -17.84 -17.63 -6.97
C ASP A 270 -16.36 -17.42 -7.23
N SER A 271 -15.65 -16.95 -6.19
CA SER A 271 -14.23 -16.63 -6.27
C SER A 271 -13.33 -17.81 -6.62
N ARG A 272 -13.72 -19.05 -6.27
CA ARG A 272 -12.96 -20.24 -6.68
C ARG A 272 -12.95 -20.43 -8.19
N THR A 273 -14.08 -20.23 -8.87
CA THR A 273 -14.16 -20.27 -10.33
C THR A 273 -13.23 -19.23 -10.96
N TRP A 274 -13.12 -18.03 -10.41
CA TRP A 274 -12.23 -17.00 -10.95
C TRP A 274 -10.75 -17.37 -10.82
N LEU A 275 -10.37 -17.97 -9.69
CA LEU A 275 -9.02 -18.44 -9.44
C LEU A 275 -8.67 -19.63 -10.33
N GLN A 276 -9.55 -20.63 -10.43
CA GLN A 276 -9.35 -21.84 -11.26
C GLN A 276 -9.15 -21.51 -12.74
N ASN A 277 -9.91 -20.53 -13.23
CA ASN A 277 -9.82 -20.09 -14.63
C ASN A 277 -8.74 -19.01 -14.87
N GLY A 278 -8.04 -18.56 -13.81
CA GLY A 278 -7.02 -17.53 -13.92
C GLY A 278 -7.57 -16.19 -14.42
N TRP A 279 -8.83 -15.86 -14.07
CA TRP A 279 -9.42 -14.57 -14.41
C TRP A 279 -8.94 -13.47 -13.48
N VAL A 280 -8.48 -13.80 -12.29
CA VAL A 280 -7.84 -12.87 -11.36
C VAL A 280 -6.37 -13.24 -11.15
N ASP A 281 -5.53 -12.28 -10.87
CA ASP A 281 -4.11 -12.45 -10.58
C ASP A 281 -3.86 -12.68 -9.09
N TYR A 282 -4.71 -12.11 -8.24
CA TYR A 282 -4.68 -12.32 -6.80
C TYR A 282 -6.08 -12.29 -6.19
N ILE A 283 -6.19 -12.91 -5.04
CA ILE A 283 -7.37 -12.86 -4.19
C ILE A 283 -6.98 -12.31 -2.81
N ALA A 284 -7.83 -11.44 -2.24
CA ALA A 284 -7.58 -10.83 -0.94
C ALA A 284 -8.80 -10.99 -0.01
N PRO A 285 -9.13 -12.22 0.42
CA PRO A 285 -10.33 -12.47 1.21
C PRO A 285 -10.33 -11.66 2.49
N GLN A 286 -11.46 -11.06 2.83
CA GLN A 286 -11.69 -10.24 4.02
C GLN A 286 -11.87 -11.12 5.25
N ILE A 287 -10.78 -11.66 5.80
CA ILE A 287 -10.80 -12.53 6.99
C ILE A 287 -10.80 -11.65 8.25
N TYR A 288 -11.94 -11.02 8.53
CA TYR A 288 -12.07 -9.98 9.54
C TYR A 288 -12.41 -10.52 10.95
N TRP A 289 -11.99 -11.75 11.24
CA TRP A 289 -12.16 -12.39 12.54
C TRP A 289 -10.82 -12.63 13.23
N ASN A 290 -10.88 -12.77 14.54
CA ASN A 290 -9.70 -13.09 15.33
C ASN A 290 -9.35 -14.58 15.24
N ILE A 291 -8.10 -14.92 15.58
CA ILE A 291 -7.69 -16.29 15.82
C ILE A 291 -8.50 -16.82 17.01
N GLY A 292 -9.06 -18.02 16.87
CA GLY A 292 -9.88 -18.68 17.89
C GLY A 292 -11.35 -18.25 17.88
N PHE A 293 -11.84 -17.51 16.89
CA PHE A 293 -13.27 -17.20 16.78
C PHE A 293 -14.04 -18.42 16.27
N SER A 294 -14.87 -19.02 17.13
CA SER A 294 -15.47 -20.35 16.90
C SER A 294 -16.29 -20.47 15.62
N VAL A 295 -16.91 -19.37 15.16
CA VAL A 295 -17.77 -19.38 13.95
C VAL A 295 -16.93 -19.24 12.67
N ALA A 296 -15.85 -18.45 12.70
CA ALA A 296 -15.05 -18.14 11.54
C ALA A 296 -13.59 -17.86 11.97
N ASP A 297 -12.89 -18.90 12.44
CA ASP A 297 -11.52 -18.76 12.92
C ASP A 297 -10.57 -18.36 11.79
N PHE A 298 -9.82 -17.29 12.01
CA PHE A 298 -8.76 -16.86 11.11
C PHE A 298 -7.77 -18.00 10.80
N ALA A 299 -7.44 -18.82 11.82
CA ALA A 299 -6.52 -19.94 11.69
C ALA A 299 -7.09 -21.11 10.85
N ILE A 300 -8.40 -21.18 10.66
CA ILE A 300 -9.07 -22.15 9.77
C ILE A 300 -9.17 -21.57 8.35
N LEU A 301 -9.51 -20.29 8.23
CA LEU A 301 -9.77 -19.66 6.94
C LEU A 301 -8.50 -19.46 6.10
N VAL A 302 -7.38 -19.06 6.71
CA VAL A 302 -6.12 -18.84 5.96
C VAL A 302 -5.63 -20.11 5.26
N PRO A 303 -5.49 -21.28 5.91
CA PRO A 303 -5.13 -22.52 5.23
C PRO A 303 -6.15 -22.95 4.17
N TRP A 304 -7.45 -22.70 4.43
CA TRP A 304 -8.49 -23.02 3.45
C TRP A 304 -8.30 -22.20 2.16
N TRP A 305 -8.12 -20.88 2.27
CA TRP A 305 -7.86 -20.00 1.12
C TRP A 305 -6.54 -20.37 0.42
N ALA A 306 -5.50 -20.67 1.17
CA ALA A 306 -4.21 -21.08 0.63
C ALA A 306 -4.31 -22.36 -0.23
N ASN A 307 -5.16 -23.30 0.17
CA ASN A 307 -5.40 -24.52 -0.60
C ASN A 307 -6.37 -24.33 -1.78
N ASN A 308 -7.07 -23.18 -1.85
CA ASN A 308 -8.03 -22.84 -2.90
C ASN A 308 -7.60 -21.62 -3.73
N ALA A 309 -6.36 -21.14 -3.59
CA ALA A 309 -5.83 -20.05 -4.38
C ALA A 309 -5.40 -20.49 -5.80
N PHE A 310 -5.24 -21.77 -6.01
CA PHE A 310 -4.80 -22.37 -7.30
C PHE A 310 -3.58 -21.62 -7.82
N ASP A 311 -2.68 -21.59 -8.23
CA ASP A 311 -1.49 -20.84 -8.68
C ASP A 311 -1.66 -19.32 -8.81
N ARG A 312 -2.58 -18.72 -8.05
CA ARG A 312 -2.76 -17.27 -7.96
C ARG A 312 -2.35 -16.77 -6.58
N HIS A 313 -1.98 -15.48 -6.48
CA HIS A 313 -1.56 -14.93 -5.20
C HIS A 313 -2.70 -14.84 -4.20
N LEU A 314 -2.41 -15.22 -2.97
CA LEU A 314 -3.26 -14.99 -1.81
C LEU A 314 -2.66 -13.87 -0.94
N TYR A 315 -3.37 -12.75 -0.83
CA TYR A 315 -3.10 -11.68 0.12
C TYR A 315 -4.21 -11.69 1.17
N VAL A 316 -3.86 -11.93 2.41
CA VAL A 316 -4.89 -12.03 3.46
C VAL A 316 -5.35 -10.65 3.89
N GLY A 317 -6.67 -10.40 3.83
CA GLY A 317 -7.30 -9.18 4.32
C GLY A 317 -7.48 -9.21 5.84
N HIS A 318 -6.95 -8.20 6.53
CA HIS A 318 -6.98 -8.07 7.98
C HIS A 318 -7.86 -6.92 8.45
N ALA A 319 -8.60 -7.14 9.53
CA ALA A 319 -9.44 -6.14 10.18
C ALA A 319 -8.64 -5.22 11.13
N ALA A 320 -7.75 -4.37 10.60
CA ALA A 320 -7.03 -3.41 11.44
C ALA A 320 -7.98 -2.49 12.22
N TYR A 321 -9.17 -2.21 11.69
CA TYR A 321 -10.20 -1.41 12.36
C TYR A 321 -10.75 -2.06 13.63
N ARG A 322 -10.53 -3.36 13.84
CA ARG A 322 -10.94 -4.09 15.05
C ARG A 322 -9.94 -3.96 16.21
N ILE A 323 -8.71 -3.49 15.95
CA ILE A 323 -7.70 -3.35 17.00
C ILE A 323 -8.25 -2.48 18.13
N ASN A 324 -8.19 -2.99 19.37
CA ASN A 324 -8.74 -2.37 20.57
C ASN A 324 -10.26 -2.16 20.57
N ALA A 325 -11.01 -2.95 19.80
CA ALA A 325 -12.47 -2.92 19.82
C ALA A 325 -13.01 -3.39 21.17
N SER A 326 -14.00 -2.67 21.71
CA SER A 326 -14.55 -2.91 23.04
C SER A 326 -15.54 -4.10 23.11
N ASP A 327 -16.11 -4.48 21.96
CA ASP A 327 -17.11 -5.55 21.84
C ASP A 327 -16.51 -6.98 21.85
N ASN A 328 -15.17 -7.09 21.77
CA ASN A 328 -14.50 -8.38 21.82
C ASN A 328 -13.08 -8.22 22.40
N THR A 329 -12.88 -8.76 23.62
CA THR A 329 -11.62 -8.66 24.36
C THR A 329 -10.42 -9.25 23.63
N THR A 330 -10.60 -10.19 22.70
CA THR A 330 -9.51 -10.75 21.90
C THR A 330 -8.83 -9.68 21.04
N TRP A 331 -9.57 -8.66 20.58
CA TRP A 331 -9.02 -7.55 19.81
C TRP A 331 -8.29 -6.51 20.67
N GLN A 332 -8.45 -6.58 22.00
CA GLN A 332 -7.69 -5.76 22.96
C GLN A 332 -6.33 -6.38 23.29
N ASN A 333 -6.05 -7.60 22.81
CA ASN A 333 -4.75 -8.24 22.96
C ASN A 333 -3.77 -7.69 21.90
N PRO A 334 -2.66 -7.04 22.30
CA PRO A 334 -1.68 -6.48 21.36
C PRO A 334 -0.97 -7.53 20.50
N THR A 335 -1.05 -8.82 20.85
CA THR A 335 -0.45 -9.89 20.07
C THR A 335 -1.37 -10.45 18.98
N GLN A 336 -2.65 -10.09 18.96
CA GLN A 336 -3.63 -10.65 18.01
C GLN A 336 -3.23 -10.41 16.56
N MET A 337 -3.02 -9.16 16.15
CA MET A 337 -2.59 -8.84 14.79
C MET A 337 -1.17 -9.37 14.46
N PRO A 338 -0.17 -9.21 15.34
CA PRO A 338 1.11 -9.88 15.17
C PRO A 338 1.04 -11.38 14.92
N ASN A 339 0.16 -12.10 15.65
CA ASN A 339 -0.02 -13.55 15.46
C ASN A 339 -0.67 -13.89 14.11
N GLN A 340 -1.58 -13.07 13.61
CA GLN A 340 -2.15 -13.23 12.26
C GLN A 340 -1.05 -13.09 11.18
N ILE A 341 -0.14 -12.13 11.30
CA ILE A 341 1.00 -11.99 10.36
C ILE A 341 1.93 -13.21 10.44
N ARG A 342 2.23 -13.71 11.64
CA ARG A 342 3.06 -14.92 11.80
C ARG A 342 2.41 -16.14 11.14
N LEU A 343 1.10 -16.30 11.32
CA LEU A 343 0.36 -17.40 10.71
C LEU A 343 0.36 -17.27 9.17
N ASN A 344 0.21 -16.07 8.62
CA ASN A 344 0.35 -15.85 7.18
C ASN A 344 1.73 -16.29 6.69
N ARG A 345 2.80 -15.83 7.35
CA ARG A 345 4.18 -16.15 6.98
C ARG A 345 4.57 -17.63 7.17
N SER A 346 3.85 -18.35 8.02
CA SER A 346 4.07 -19.79 8.20
C SER A 346 3.51 -20.64 7.06
N ASN A 347 2.67 -20.05 6.20
CA ASN A 347 2.08 -20.72 5.05
C ASN A 347 2.71 -20.22 3.75
N PRO A 348 3.50 -21.04 3.03
CA PRO A 348 4.23 -20.60 1.83
C PRO A 348 3.33 -20.21 0.65
N LYS A 349 2.04 -20.54 0.71
CA LYS A 349 1.05 -20.15 -0.32
C LYS A 349 0.40 -18.79 -0.02
N VAL A 350 0.77 -18.12 1.08
CA VAL A 350 0.34 -16.77 1.41
C VAL A 350 1.46 -15.81 1.05
N GLN A 351 1.21 -14.91 0.08
CA GLN A 351 2.22 -13.97 -0.42
C GLN A 351 2.16 -12.61 0.26
N GLY A 352 1.26 -12.39 1.21
CA GLY A 352 1.23 -11.13 1.96
C GLY A 352 -0.06 -10.83 2.70
N SER A 353 -0.11 -9.61 3.18
CA SER A 353 -1.18 -9.07 4.04
C SER A 353 -1.71 -7.75 3.49
N LEU A 354 -3.00 -7.49 3.70
CA LEU A 354 -3.68 -6.28 3.27
C LEU A 354 -4.57 -5.79 4.43
N PHE A 355 -4.35 -4.55 4.91
CA PHE A 355 -4.98 -4.02 6.12
C PHE A 355 -6.14 -3.09 5.82
N TYR A 356 -7.30 -3.39 6.35
CA TYR A 356 -8.47 -2.51 6.36
C TYR A 356 -8.64 -1.92 7.77
N ASN A 357 -8.50 -0.60 8.00
CA ASN A 357 -8.23 0.42 7.00
C ASN A 357 -7.01 1.27 7.38
N THR A 358 -6.61 2.17 6.47
CA THR A 358 -5.49 3.10 6.61
C THR A 358 -5.60 3.99 7.84
N ASN A 359 -6.76 4.59 8.10
CA ASN A 359 -6.98 5.48 9.23
C ASN A 359 -6.64 4.78 10.57
N THR A 360 -7.13 3.55 10.75
CA THR A 360 -6.86 2.79 11.97
C THR A 360 -5.42 2.32 12.06
N LEU A 361 -4.83 1.89 10.94
CA LEU A 361 -3.42 1.49 10.91
C LEU A 361 -2.51 2.66 11.36
N ASN A 362 -2.80 3.88 10.90
CA ASN A 362 -2.01 5.07 11.24
C ASN A 362 -2.21 5.55 12.69
N LYS A 363 -3.31 5.18 13.36
CA LYS A 363 -3.53 5.48 14.79
C LYS A 363 -2.62 4.70 15.74
N ASN A 364 -1.91 3.70 15.26
CA ASN A 364 -0.98 2.87 16.04
C ASN A 364 -1.60 2.24 17.30
N LEU A 365 -2.87 1.82 17.20
CA LEU A 365 -3.56 1.22 18.35
C LEU A 365 -2.81 -0.02 18.84
N LEU A 366 -2.65 -0.14 20.15
CA LEU A 366 -1.88 -1.20 20.84
C LEU A 366 -0.44 -1.40 20.30
N GLY A 367 0.17 -0.36 19.71
CA GLY A 367 1.52 -0.41 19.15
C GLY A 367 1.65 -1.30 17.90
N PHE A 368 0.55 -1.56 17.19
CA PHE A 368 0.59 -2.46 16.04
C PHE A 368 1.44 -1.91 14.89
N ARG A 369 1.30 -0.60 14.55
CA ARG A 369 2.14 0.02 13.51
C ARG A 369 3.63 -0.03 13.88
N ASP A 370 3.98 0.22 15.14
CA ASP A 370 5.36 0.11 15.63
C ASP A 370 5.87 -1.34 15.49
N SER A 371 5.00 -2.33 15.71
CA SER A 371 5.35 -3.74 15.48
C SER A 371 5.64 -4.03 14.01
N LEU A 372 4.96 -3.37 13.06
CA LEU A 372 5.30 -3.46 11.64
C LEU A 372 6.70 -2.87 11.41
N ILE A 373 6.95 -1.64 11.85
CA ILE A 373 8.20 -0.92 11.64
C ILE A 373 9.40 -1.66 12.24
N THR A 374 9.27 -2.12 13.47
CA THR A 374 10.43 -2.64 14.24
C THR A 374 10.65 -4.14 14.08
N LYS A 375 9.62 -4.89 13.67
CA LYS A 375 9.67 -6.37 13.65
C LYS A 375 9.33 -6.94 12.27
N PHE A 376 8.09 -6.76 11.80
CA PHE A 376 7.60 -7.48 10.63
C PHE A 376 8.06 -6.86 9.31
N TYR A 377 8.09 -5.53 9.20
CA TYR A 377 8.43 -4.82 7.97
C TYR A 377 9.69 -3.96 8.12
N LYS A 378 10.56 -4.36 9.06
CA LYS A 378 11.82 -3.68 9.36
C LYS A 378 12.72 -3.53 8.11
N THR A 379 12.73 -4.53 7.24
CA THR A 379 13.48 -4.49 5.98
C THR A 379 12.52 -4.23 4.82
N PRO A 380 12.94 -3.50 3.77
CA PRO A 380 12.18 -3.43 2.53
C PRO A 380 11.91 -4.82 1.97
N SER A 381 10.81 -4.98 1.25
CA SER A 381 10.46 -6.23 0.59
C SER A 381 10.01 -5.97 -0.83
N LEU A 382 10.44 -6.82 -1.75
CA LEU A 382 9.99 -6.81 -3.13
C LEU A 382 8.57 -7.36 -3.21
N MET A 383 7.84 -6.99 -4.27
CA MET A 383 6.58 -7.63 -4.59
C MET A 383 6.79 -9.09 -4.99
N PRO A 384 5.84 -9.99 -4.68
CA PRO A 384 5.83 -11.34 -5.24
C PRO A 384 5.70 -11.29 -6.76
N THR A 385 6.46 -12.13 -7.46
CA THR A 385 6.43 -12.24 -8.93
C THR A 385 5.20 -13.00 -9.41
N MET A 386 4.63 -12.59 -10.55
CA MET A 386 3.49 -13.23 -11.18
C MET A 386 3.93 -13.95 -12.47
N THR A 387 4.57 -15.11 -12.32
CA THR A 387 5.19 -15.86 -13.43
C THR A 387 4.19 -16.28 -14.52
N TRP A 388 2.89 -16.36 -14.21
CA TRP A 388 1.83 -16.60 -15.20
C TRP A 388 1.54 -15.38 -16.10
N LYS A 389 2.04 -14.17 -15.74
CA LYS A 389 1.93 -12.96 -16.57
C LYS A 389 3.24 -12.73 -17.33
N ASP A 390 4.34 -12.83 -16.62
CA ASP A 390 5.69 -12.69 -17.15
C ASP A 390 6.71 -13.33 -16.19
N ALA A 391 7.68 -14.04 -16.74
CA ALA A 391 8.78 -14.68 -16.01
C ALA A 391 10.16 -14.23 -16.50
N ILE A 392 10.21 -13.25 -17.42
CA ILE A 392 11.45 -12.78 -18.02
C ILE A 392 11.99 -11.60 -17.19
N ALA A 393 13.16 -11.77 -16.62
CA ALA A 393 13.80 -10.70 -15.88
C ALA A 393 14.47 -9.69 -16.82
N PRO A 394 14.53 -8.40 -16.45
CA PRO A 394 15.28 -7.40 -17.23
C PRO A 394 16.79 -7.67 -17.20
N ASN A 395 17.54 -7.05 -18.09
CA ASN A 395 18.98 -7.08 -18.05
C ASN A 395 19.54 -6.38 -16.80
N ALA A 396 20.71 -6.81 -16.34
CA ALA A 396 21.37 -6.23 -15.17
C ALA A 396 21.85 -4.79 -15.43
N PRO A 397 21.81 -3.91 -14.42
CA PRO A 397 22.54 -2.66 -14.43
C PRO A 397 24.03 -2.90 -14.60
N GLN A 398 24.73 -1.93 -15.20
CA GLN A 398 26.17 -2.07 -15.52
C GLN A 398 26.97 -0.92 -14.94
N ASN A 399 28.28 -1.11 -14.85
CA ASN A 399 29.23 -0.07 -14.45
C ASN A 399 28.90 0.57 -13.12
N LEU A 400 28.49 -0.25 -12.12
CA LEU A 400 28.31 0.23 -10.77
C LEU A 400 29.63 0.76 -10.23
N THR A 401 29.62 2.00 -9.78
CA THR A 401 30.71 2.67 -9.07
C THR A 401 30.22 3.15 -7.71
N VAL A 402 31.12 3.12 -6.73
CA VAL A 402 30.87 3.65 -5.39
C VAL A 402 31.98 4.64 -5.08
N SER A 403 31.63 5.84 -4.63
CA SER A 403 32.57 6.86 -4.22
C SER A 403 32.26 7.39 -2.83
N LEU A 404 33.30 7.65 -2.05
CA LEU A 404 33.19 8.27 -0.74
C LEU A 404 32.91 9.77 -0.90
N THR A 405 32.00 10.28 -0.07
CA THR A 405 31.74 11.71 0.09
C THR A 405 31.92 12.09 1.55
N ASN A 406 31.87 13.37 1.87
CA ASN A 406 31.99 13.85 3.26
C ASN A 406 30.89 13.36 4.21
N THR A 407 29.76 12.86 3.67
CA THR A 407 28.55 12.54 4.48
C THR A 407 28.01 11.14 4.20
N GLY A 408 28.68 10.34 3.37
CA GLY A 408 28.22 8.98 3.03
C GLY A 408 28.80 8.43 1.74
N LEU A 409 28.17 7.44 1.17
CA LEU A 409 28.59 6.77 -0.05
C LEU A 409 27.66 7.10 -1.21
N GLN A 410 28.23 7.60 -2.32
CA GLN A 410 27.51 7.85 -3.56
C GLN A 410 27.68 6.69 -4.51
N LEU A 411 26.59 6.04 -4.86
CA LEU A 411 26.51 4.97 -5.85
C LEU A 411 26.03 5.55 -7.19
N LYS A 412 26.60 5.10 -8.31
CA LYS A 412 26.14 5.40 -9.68
C LYS A 412 26.28 4.16 -10.55
N TRP A 413 25.35 3.97 -11.49
CA TRP A 413 25.36 2.86 -12.44
C TRP A 413 24.77 3.27 -13.79
N ASN A 414 24.98 2.47 -14.80
CA ASN A 414 24.35 2.67 -16.10
C ASN A 414 23.04 1.89 -16.18
N LYS A 415 22.04 2.50 -16.83
CA LYS A 415 20.79 1.80 -17.16
C LYS A 415 21.09 0.55 -17.97
N PRO A 416 20.44 -0.58 -17.68
CA PRO A 416 20.56 -1.73 -18.55
C PRO A 416 19.93 -1.45 -19.92
N THR A 417 20.44 -2.11 -20.95
CA THR A 417 19.75 -2.19 -22.24
C THR A 417 18.44 -2.95 -22.03
N THR A 418 17.33 -2.39 -22.46
CA THR A 418 16.01 -3.01 -22.32
C THR A 418 15.53 -3.53 -23.66
N GLY A 419 14.71 -4.59 -23.65
CA GLY A 419 13.91 -4.98 -24.79
C GLY A 419 12.87 -3.90 -25.17
N THR A 420 12.25 -4.06 -26.30
CA THR A 420 11.21 -3.12 -26.79
C THR A 420 9.85 -3.39 -26.14
N ALA A 421 9.62 -4.61 -25.62
CA ALA A 421 8.38 -5.00 -24.98
C ALA A 421 8.18 -4.25 -23.66
N GLU A 422 6.95 -3.85 -23.37
CA GLU A 422 6.62 -3.06 -22.16
C GLU A 422 6.93 -3.81 -20.86
N LEU A 423 6.77 -5.13 -20.86
CA LEU A 423 7.06 -5.97 -19.70
C LEU A 423 8.53 -6.05 -19.34
N GLU A 424 9.42 -5.92 -20.33
CA GLU A 424 10.89 -5.97 -20.14
C GLU A 424 11.49 -4.63 -19.75
N LYS A 425 10.68 -3.55 -19.73
CA LYS A 425 11.17 -2.23 -19.35
C LYS A 425 11.44 -2.16 -17.85
N VAL A 426 12.61 -1.60 -17.51
CA VAL A 426 12.96 -1.36 -16.11
C VAL A 426 11.97 -0.39 -15.46
N ARG A 427 11.45 -0.77 -14.31
CA ARG A 427 10.53 0.03 -13.45
C ARG A 427 11.19 0.49 -12.16
N GLY A 428 12.25 -0.14 -11.73
CA GLY A 428 12.97 0.21 -10.53
C GLY A 428 14.30 -0.51 -10.40
N TYR A 429 15.01 -0.18 -9.34
CA TYR A 429 16.28 -0.81 -8.97
C TYR A 429 16.26 -1.21 -7.51
N VAL A 430 16.96 -2.29 -7.19
CA VAL A 430 17.21 -2.70 -5.81
C VAL A 430 18.68 -2.48 -5.50
N VAL A 431 18.95 -1.74 -4.46
CA VAL A 431 20.28 -1.51 -3.92
C VAL A 431 20.53 -2.53 -2.82
N TYR A 432 21.52 -3.37 -2.99
CA TYR A 432 21.98 -4.31 -1.97
C TYR A 432 23.29 -3.84 -1.36
N ARG A 433 23.43 -4.04 -0.04
CA ARG A 433 24.64 -3.76 0.73
C ARG A 433 24.99 -4.96 1.58
N PHE A 434 26.21 -5.42 1.46
CA PHE A 434 26.77 -6.52 2.23
C PHE A 434 27.93 -6.02 3.07
N ALA A 435 28.10 -6.56 4.28
CA ALA A 435 29.28 -6.28 5.09
C ALA A 435 30.55 -6.86 4.45
N ASN A 436 31.70 -6.34 4.85
CA ASN A 436 32.99 -6.85 4.37
C ASN A 436 33.12 -8.35 4.70
N ASN A 437 33.63 -9.14 3.73
CA ASN A 437 33.76 -10.60 3.80
C ASN A 437 32.43 -11.38 3.79
N GLU A 438 31.29 -10.72 3.63
CA GLU A 438 30.03 -11.39 3.41
C GLU A 438 29.87 -11.75 1.91
N THR A 439 29.47 -13.00 1.65
CA THR A 439 29.18 -13.43 0.28
C THR A 439 27.98 -12.65 -0.26
N VAL A 440 28.08 -12.17 -1.48
CA VAL A 440 26.95 -11.51 -2.17
C VAL A 440 25.83 -12.54 -2.38
N ASP A 441 24.77 -12.38 -1.62
CA ASP A 441 23.58 -13.22 -1.67
C ASP A 441 22.33 -12.34 -1.71
N ILE A 442 21.84 -12.04 -2.90
CA ILE A 442 20.65 -11.22 -3.10
C ILE A 442 19.34 -11.89 -2.65
N SER A 443 19.37 -13.15 -2.20
CA SER A 443 18.19 -13.79 -1.61
C SER A 443 17.84 -13.25 -0.22
N LYS A 444 18.80 -12.65 0.46
CA LYS A 444 18.66 -12.10 1.82
C LYS A 444 17.91 -10.76 1.80
N ALA A 445 16.76 -10.70 2.47
CA ALA A 445 15.99 -9.46 2.64
C ALA A 445 16.79 -8.37 3.37
N GLU A 446 17.59 -8.76 4.34
CA GLU A 446 18.39 -7.88 5.19
C GLU A 446 19.46 -7.12 4.40
N ALA A 447 19.89 -7.66 3.26
CA ALA A 447 20.83 -6.99 2.37
C ALA A 447 20.19 -5.88 1.51
N ILE A 448 18.86 -5.82 1.42
CA ILE A 448 18.15 -4.76 0.69
C ILE A 448 18.31 -3.44 1.45
N ARG A 449 19.04 -2.52 0.87
CA ARG A 449 19.26 -1.17 1.40
C ARG A 449 18.14 -0.21 0.96
N SER A 450 17.74 -0.29 -0.31
CA SER A 450 16.67 0.54 -0.86
C SER A 450 16.08 -0.08 -2.12
N ILE A 451 14.82 0.26 -2.37
CA ILE A 451 14.12 0.02 -3.64
C ILE A 451 13.77 1.39 -4.21
N ILE A 452 14.27 1.72 -5.39
CA ILE A 452 14.19 3.05 -5.98
C ILE A 452 13.58 3.03 -7.38
N SER A 453 13.02 4.18 -7.78
CA SER A 453 12.39 4.35 -9.10
C SER A 453 13.39 4.24 -10.26
N LYS A 454 12.89 3.82 -11.41
CA LYS A 454 13.61 3.77 -12.70
C LYS A 454 14.20 5.12 -13.16
N ASP A 455 13.72 6.23 -12.60
CA ASP A 455 14.07 7.58 -13.06
C ASP A 455 15.43 8.04 -12.55
N THR A 456 16.03 7.29 -11.64
CA THR A 456 17.37 7.56 -11.13
C THR A 456 18.30 6.36 -11.31
N THR A 457 19.58 6.65 -11.59
CA THR A 457 20.68 5.67 -11.64
C THR A 457 21.77 6.03 -10.62
N ALA A 458 21.35 6.64 -9.52
CA ALA A 458 22.21 7.00 -8.42
C ALA A 458 21.50 6.74 -7.09
N PHE A 459 22.27 6.44 -6.07
CA PHE A 459 21.79 6.27 -4.70
C PHE A 459 22.82 6.81 -3.73
N PHE A 460 22.38 7.56 -2.73
CA PHE A 460 23.21 8.05 -1.66
C PHE A 460 22.95 7.24 -0.38
N ASP A 461 23.94 6.54 0.12
CA ASP A 461 23.88 5.82 1.39
C ASP A 461 24.50 6.67 2.50
N ALA A 462 23.64 7.32 3.28
CA ALA A 462 24.04 8.18 4.40
C ALA A 462 24.40 7.40 5.67
N GLU A 463 23.94 6.14 5.78
CA GLU A 463 24.20 5.33 6.98
C GLU A 463 25.52 4.59 6.87
N THR A 464 26.62 5.32 6.92
CA THR A 464 27.96 4.74 6.93
C THR A 464 28.66 5.12 8.22
N SER A 465 28.95 4.14 9.06
CA SER A 465 29.85 4.36 10.20
C SER A 465 31.27 4.61 9.67
N PRO A 466 31.93 5.71 10.02
CA PRO A 466 33.31 5.99 9.58
C PRO A 466 34.32 4.91 9.98
N GLN A 467 34.00 4.09 10.96
CA GLN A 467 34.93 3.12 11.57
C GLN A 467 34.93 1.72 10.95
N ALA A 468 34.04 1.42 10.00
CA ALA A 468 33.89 0.05 9.47
C ALA A 468 33.59 -0.01 7.97
N LEU A 469 34.25 0.82 7.16
CA LEU A 469 33.88 1.00 5.76
C LEU A 469 34.50 -0.04 4.83
N ARG A 470 33.99 -1.26 4.93
CA ARG A 470 34.14 -2.26 3.88
C ARG A 470 32.76 -2.81 3.55
N TYR A 471 32.06 -2.15 2.64
CA TYR A 471 30.80 -2.66 2.09
C TYR A 471 30.97 -3.06 0.64
N THR A 472 30.31 -4.15 0.28
CA THR A 472 30.10 -4.55 -1.09
C THR A 472 28.69 -4.17 -1.50
N TYR A 473 28.55 -3.46 -2.62
CA TYR A 473 27.26 -3.12 -3.21
C TYR A 473 27.05 -3.84 -4.52
N VAL A 474 25.82 -4.24 -4.77
CA VAL A 474 25.33 -4.65 -6.07
C VAL A 474 23.98 -4.04 -6.32
N ILE A 475 23.63 -3.83 -7.58
CA ILE A 475 22.34 -3.30 -8.02
C ILE A 475 21.66 -4.33 -8.90
N THR A 476 20.37 -4.55 -8.71
CA THR A 476 19.52 -5.29 -9.65
C THR A 476 18.49 -4.36 -10.26
N ALA A 477 17.95 -4.73 -11.42
CA ALA A 477 16.82 -4.06 -12.05
C ALA A 477 15.55 -4.86 -11.85
N LEU A 478 14.42 -4.16 -11.71
CA LEU A 478 13.08 -4.72 -11.65
C LEU A 478 12.28 -4.28 -12.86
N ASP A 479 11.53 -5.19 -13.46
CA ASP A 479 10.49 -4.88 -14.45
C ASP A 479 9.16 -4.48 -13.80
N ARG A 480 8.09 -4.39 -14.60
CA ARG A 480 6.73 -4.05 -14.15
C ARG A 480 6.09 -5.10 -13.24
N LEU A 481 6.46 -6.36 -13.37
CA LEU A 481 5.94 -7.47 -12.57
C LEU A 481 6.93 -7.94 -11.50
N HIS A 482 7.95 -7.09 -11.24
CA HIS A 482 8.98 -7.30 -10.22
C HIS A 482 9.85 -8.54 -10.46
N ASN A 483 9.97 -9.00 -11.72
CA ASN A 483 11.05 -9.91 -12.07
C ASN A 483 12.38 -9.16 -11.88
N GLU A 484 13.32 -9.82 -11.24
CA GLU A 484 14.56 -9.21 -10.81
C GLU A 484 15.73 -9.72 -11.65
N SER A 485 16.53 -8.82 -12.17
CA SER A 485 17.73 -9.17 -12.92
C SER A 485 18.77 -9.89 -12.07
N VAL A 486 19.75 -10.52 -12.73
CA VAL A 486 21.00 -10.84 -12.06
C VAL A 486 21.68 -9.55 -11.55
N PRO A 487 22.57 -9.62 -10.55
CA PRO A 487 23.26 -8.45 -10.03
C PRO A 487 24.15 -7.77 -11.09
N SER A 488 24.38 -6.47 -10.92
CA SER A 488 25.47 -5.72 -11.58
C SER A 488 26.83 -6.31 -11.21
N ASN A 489 27.90 -5.74 -11.78
CA ASN A 489 29.22 -5.90 -11.17
C ASN A 489 29.18 -5.50 -9.71
N ALA A 490 29.88 -6.24 -8.84
CA ALA A 490 30.09 -5.82 -7.47
C ALA A 490 31.06 -4.61 -7.45
N SER A 491 30.76 -3.62 -6.63
CA SER A 491 31.65 -2.50 -6.36
C SER A 491 31.97 -2.45 -4.88
N ASN A 492 33.23 -2.62 -4.57
CA ASN A 492 33.75 -2.60 -3.21
C ASN A 492 34.29 -1.22 -2.89
N ILE A 493 33.96 -0.70 -1.72
CA ILE A 493 34.76 0.36 -1.13
C ILE A 493 35.64 -0.23 -0.03
N VAL A 494 36.94 -0.05 -0.20
CA VAL A 494 37.92 -0.20 0.86
C VAL A 494 38.34 1.22 1.23
N VAL A 495 37.75 1.77 2.28
CA VAL A 495 38.33 2.99 2.84
C VAL A 495 39.54 2.58 3.65
N ILE A 496 40.71 2.81 3.07
CA ILE A 496 41.95 2.79 3.85
C ILE A 496 41.88 4.07 4.69
N THR A 497 41.42 3.97 5.89
CA THR A 497 41.65 5.01 6.88
C THR A 497 43.16 4.98 7.15
N GLY A 498 43.90 5.88 6.49
CA GLY A 498 45.08 6.39 7.15
C GLY A 498 44.65 6.78 8.54
N ILE A 499 45.40 6.34 9.53
CA ILE A 499 45.18 6.71 10.93
C ILE A 499 45.32 8.24 11.02
N GLU A 500 44.21 8.95 10.73
CA GLU A 500 44.02 10.27 11.27
C GLU A 500 43.19 10.07 12.51
N GLU A 501 43.76 10.35 13.65
CA GLU A 501 43.10 10.57 14.93
C GLU A 501 42.15 11.77 14.80
N GLU A 502 41.25 11.76 13.83
CA GLU A 502 40.19 12.75 13.72
C GLU A 502 38.88 12.15 14.22
N ASN A 503 38.56 12.64 15.39
CA ASN A 503 37.19 12.81 15.87
C ASN A 503 36.62 11.83 16.88
N LEU A 504 37.21 11.83 18.02
CA LEU A 504 36.52 11.66 19.30
C LEU A 504 35.89 13.00 19.76
N GLN A 505 35.12 13.66 18.92
CA GLN A 505 34.41 14.92 19.27
C GLN A 505 32.93 14.83 18.93
N THR A 506 32.10 15.37 19.82
CA THR A 506 30.70 15.61 19.56
C THR A 506 30.53 16.46 18.29
N LYS A 507 29.63 16.10 17.39
CA LYS A 507 29.43 16.79 16.11
C LYS A 507 27.97 17.18 15.93
N LEU A 508 27.77 18.34 15.32
CA LEU A 508 26.48 18.83 14.87
C LEU A 508 26.50 18.97 13.34
N SER A 509 25.65 18.25 12.65
CA SER A 509 25.56 18.28 11.19
C SER A 509 24.74 19.48 10.70
N GLN A 510 24.92 19.84 9.41
CA GLN A 510 24.04 20.82 8.78
C GLN A 510 22.62 20.20 8.67
N ASN A 511 21.61 21.00 9.04
CA ASN A 511 20.22 20.57 8.87
C ASN A 511 19.88 20.37 7.39
N PHE A 512 19.03 19.40 7.10
CA PHE A 512 18.60 19.12 5.74
C PHE A 512 17.08 18.80 5.68
N PRO A 513 16.35 19.41 4.74
CA PRO A 513 16.78 20.46 3.80
C PRO A 513 17.17 21.78 4.48
N ASN A 514 18.05 22.56 3.83
CA ASN A 514 18.38 23.93 4.21
C ASN A 514 18.72 24.72 2.94
N PRO A 515 17.95 25.73 2.53
CA PRO A 515 16.75 26.27 3.20
C PRO A 515 15.57 25.30 3.28
N PHE A 516 14.62 25.56 4.19
CA PHE A 516 13.40 24.80 4.35
C PHE A 516 12.18 25.72 4.61
N SER A 517 10.97 25.21 4.27
CA SER A 517 9.69 25.87 4.58
C SER A 517 8.98 25.19 5.74
N ASP A 518 8.68 23.89 5.58
CA ASP A 518 7.77 23.16 6.46
C ASP A 518 8.49 22.34 7.51
N PHE A 519 9.57 21.65 7.13
CA PHE A 519 10.36 20.86 8.05
C PHE A 519 11.82 20.74 7.64
N THR A 520 12.66 20.42 8.63
CA THR A 520 14.06 20.06 8.43
C THR A 520 14.50 19.05 9.48
N THR A 521 15.51 18.25 9.15
CA THR A 521 16.12 17.29 10.07
C THR A 521 17.47 17.81 10.55
N ILE A 522 17.69 17.77 11.86
CA ILE A 522 18.96 18.12 12.52
C ILE A 522 19.58 16.82 13.03
N ASN A 523 20.77 16.49 12.53
CA ASN A 523 21.53 15.32 12.96
C ASN A 523 22.72 15.74 13.81
N TYR A 524 23.00 14.99 14.88
CA TYR A 524 24.16 15.18 15.71
C TYR A 524 24.74 13.86 16.21
N HIS A 525 26.02 13.86 16.56
CA HIS A 525 26.73 12.72 17.10
C HIS A 525 27.29 13.05 18.47
N LEU A 526 27.07 12.17 19.45
CA LEU A 526 27.62 12.27 20.80
C LEU A 526 28.74 11.25 20.98
N VAL A 527 29.90 11.72 21.39
CA VAL A 527 31.05 10.84 21.74
C VAL A 527 30.79 10.06 23.01
N LYS A 528 30.14 10.71 23.99
CA LYS A 528 29.77 10.11 25.28
C LYS A 528 28.29 10.29 25.52
N ALA A 529 27.70 9.32 26.25
CA ALA A 529 26.36 9.44 26.77
C ALA A 529 26.30 10.60 27.80
N GLY A 530 25.26 11.39 27.76
CA GLY A 530 25.10 12.51 28.69
C GLY A 530 23.86 13.35 28.40
N ASN A 531 23.68 14.41 29.19
CA ASN A 531 22.57 15.35 29.01
C ASN A 531 22.84 16.28 27.84
N VAL A 532 21.81 16.53 27.05
CA VAL A 532 21.87 17.33 25.83
C VAL A 532 20.74 18.33 25.78
N SER A 533 21.06 19.55 25.41
CA SER A 533 20.06 20.57 25.03
C SER A 533 20.26 20.98 23.58
N LEU A 534 19.15 21.08 22.82
CA LEU A 534 19.16 21.59 21.45
C LEU A 534 18.13 22.71 21.31
N ARG A 535 18.61 23.90 21.01
CA ARG A 535 17.81 25.13 20.97
C ARG A 535 17.99 25.87 19.66
N ILE A 536 16.92 26.54 19.21
CA ILE A 536 16.94 27.44 18.06
C ILE A 536 16.92 28.85 18.55
N ARG A 537 17.87 29.66 18.08
CA ARG A 537 18.03 31.06 18.45
C ARG A 537 18.01 31.98 17.22
N ASP A 538 17.56 33.18 17.35
CA ASP A 538 17.76 34.22 16.33
C ASP A 538 19.21 34.73 16.31
N LEU A 539 19.54 35.57 15.33
CA LEU A 539 20.91 36.09 15.16
C LEU A 539 21.36 37.02 16.31
N ILE A 540 20.45 37.48 17.16
CA ILE A 540 20.78 38.28 18.35
C ILE A 540 20.75 37.41 19.63
N GLY A 541 20.69 36.08 19.48
CA GLY A 541 20.83 35.12 20.56
C GLY A 541 19.55 34.78 21.35
N ARG A 542 18.39 35.36 20.99
CA ARG A 542 17.13 35.07 21.69
C ARG A 542 16.64 33.67 21.27
N GLU A 543 16.28 32.89 22.29
CA GLU A 543 15.70 31.57 22.09
C GLU A 543 14.32 31.67 21.42
N ARG A 544 14.08 30.83 20.41
CA ARG A 544 12.83 30.74 19.64
C ARG A 544 12.12 29.45 19.85
N ILE A 545 12.87 28.32 19.85
CA ILE A 545 12.36 26.97 20.06
C ILE A 545 13.38 26.19 20.87
N THR A 546 12.92 25.43 21.85
CA THR A 546 13.71 24.40 22.53
C THR A 546 13.25 23.03 22.02
N LEU A 547 14.14 22.28 21.37
CA LEU A 547 13.88 20.93 20.84
C LEU A 547 14.24 19.85 21.87
N LEU A 548 15.32 20.06 22.62
CA LEU A 548 15.75 19.22 23.75
C LEU A 548 16.14 20.13 24.89
N LEU A 549 15.77 19.79 26.11
CA LEU A 549 16.15 20.48 27.31
C LEU A 549 16.68 19.53 28.36
N ASP A 550 18.00 19.48 28.49
CA ASP A 550 18.70 18.65 29.47
C ASP A 550 18.29 17.19 29.46
N GLU A 551 18.08 16.65 28.25
CA GLU A 551 17.67 15.26 28.07
C GLU A 551 18.87 14.32 27.98
N TRP A 552 18.85 13.24 28.75
CA TRP A 552 19.88 12.21 28.66
C TRP A 552 19.79 11.45 27.32
N LYS A 553 20.92 11.36 26.62
CA LYS A 553 21.06 10.64 25.35
C LYS A 553 22.26 9.68 25.43
N PRO A 554 22.15 8.45 24.87
CA PRO A 554 23.30 7.54 24.76
C PRO A 554 24.34 8.10 23.78
N ALA A 555 25.57 7.63 23.85
CA ALA A 555 26.59 7.88 22.81
C ALA A 555 26.11 7.37 21.46
N GLY A 556 26.49 8.04 20.37
CA GLY A 556 26.14 7.66 19.00
C GLY A 556 25.40 8.76 18.24
N ASN A 557 24.77 8.37 17.13
CA ASN A 557 24.07 9.26 16.21
C ASN A 557 22.63 9.49 16.65
N HIS A 558 22.20 10.75 16.60
CA HIS A 558 20.86 11.21 16.91
C HIS A 558 20.31 12.06 15.78
N SER A 559 18.98 12.04 15.62
CA SER A 559 18.25 12.80 14.61
C SER A 559 17.01 13.42 15.24
N ILE A 560 16.75 14.68 14.94
CA ILE A 560 15.56 15.41 15.38
C ILE A 560 14.94 16.11 14.19
N GLU A 561 13.64 15.93 14.03
CA GLU A 561 12.84 16.65 13.04
C GLU A 561 12.25 17.93 13.65
N LEU A 562 12.48 19.03 12.98
CA LEU A 562 11.88 20.33 13.28
C LEU A 562 10.80 20.63 12.26
N TYR A 563 9.54 20.67 12.70
CA TYR A 563 8.41 21.15 11.91
C TYR A 563 8.21 22.64 12.18
N ASN A 564 8.27 23.44 11.11
CA ASN A 564 8.16 24.88 11.22
C ASN A 564 6.72 25.34 11.39
N GLN A 565 6.32 25.57 12.63
CA GLN A 565 4.99 26.12 12.96
C GLN A 565 5.04 27.60 13.35
N THR A 566 6.20 28.11 13.77
CA THR A 566 6.30 29.41 14.45
C THR A 566 7.43 30.31 13.97
N LEU A 567 8.41 29.77 13.22
CA LEU A 567 9.53 30.56 12.73
C LEU A 567 9.14 31.33 11.46
N ASN A 568 9.36 32.62 11.46
CA ASN A 568 9.23 33.47 10.27
C ASN A 568 10.39 33.21 9.29
N THR A 569 10.20 33.59 8.03
CA THR A 569 11.28 33.60 7.04
C THR A 569 12.49 34.37 7.58
N GLY A 570 13.65 33.72 7.56
CA GLY A 570 14.85 34.32 8.14
C GLY A 570 15.97 33.31 8.39
N VAL A 571 17.06 33.84 8.96
CA VAL A 571 18.23 33.04 9.35
C VAL A 571 18.22 32.83 10.85
N TYR A 572 18.44 31.60 11.26
CA TYR A 572 18.48 31.18 12.66
C TYR A 572 19.75 30.36 12.93
N LEU A 573 20.11 30.23 14.20
CA LEU A 573 21.13 29.32 14.68
C LEU A 573 20.47 28.22 15.50
N TYR A 574 20.81 26.97 15.23
CA TYR A 574 20.53 25.89 16.17
C TYR A 574 21.80 25.53 16.93
N VAL A 575 21.64 25.35 18.23
CA VAL A 575 22.74 25.22 19.18
C VAL A 575 22.56 23.95 19.96
N LEU A 576 23.53 23.03 19.83
CA LEU A 576 23.64 21.80 20.61
C LEU A 576 24.58 22.06 21.79
N GLU A 577 24.09 21.89 23.00
CA GLU A 577 24.83 22.05 24.25
C GLU A 577 24.93 20.68 24.93
N THR A 578 26.13 20.28 25.31
CA THR A 578 26.46 19.08 26.12
C THR A 578 27.33 19.52 27.28
N GLU A 579 27.62 18.63 28.22
CA GLU A 579 28.54 18.96 29.35
C GLU A 579 29.96 19.37 28.87
N GLU A 580 30.39 18.87 27.71
CA GLU A 580 31.77 19.08 27.23
C GLU A 580 31.87 20.06 26.03
N SER A 581 30.75 20.40 25.36
CA SER A 581 30.81 21.18 24.12
C SER A 581 29.55 21.96 23.84
N ILE A 582 29.71 23.11 23.16
CA ILE A 582 28.63 23.91 22.58
C ILE A 582 28.91 24.02 21.07
N LEU A 583 28.03 23.48 20.25
CA LEU A 583 28.13 23.51 18.80
C LEU A 583 26.95 24.26 18.20
N SER A 584 27.21 25.04 17.15
CA SER A 584 26.13 25.75 16.46
C SER A 584 26.27 25.72 14.96
N LYS A 585 25.13 25.78 14.28
CA LYS A 585 25.04 25.89 12.82
C LYS A 585 23.90 26.83 12.41
N LYS A 586 24.04 27.37 11.18
CA LYS A 586 23.01 28.23 10.59
C LYS A 586 21.95 27.39 9.90
N MET A 587 20.69 27.81 10.02
CA MET A 587 19.60 27.33 9.17
C MET A 587 18.83 28.49 8.57
N VAL A 588 18.24 28.28 7.42
CA VAL A 588 17.48 29.29 6.67
C VAL A 588 16.05 28.79 6.50
N VAL A 589 15.10 29.58 7.01
CA VAL A 589 13.67 29.37 6.85
C VAL A 589 13.19 30.22 5.68
N ILE A 590 12.47 29.60 4.75
CA ILE A 590 11.79 30.27 3.62
C ILE A 590 10.30 29.97 3.69
N ARG A 591 9.51 30.76 3.00
CA ARG A 591 8.07 30.51 2.83
C ARG A 591 7.79 29.67 1.61
#